data_102a40240ae5218e9b12544765c57091
#
_entry.id   102a40240ae5218e9b12544765c57091
#
_cell.length_a   1.000
_cell.length_b   1.000
_cell.length_c   1.000
_cell.angle_alpha   90.00
_cell.angle_beta   90.00
_cell.angle_gamma   90.00
#
_symmetry.space_group_name_H-M   'P 1'
#
loop_
_entity.id
_entity.type
_entity.pdbx_description
1 polymer ?
#
loop_
_entity_poly.entity_id
_entity_poly.type
_entity_poly.pdbx_seq_one_letter_code
_entity_poly.pdbx_strand_id
1 'polypeptide(L)'
;VDGVVNKKISYGTKNMLHEKAMTYEQAKEAVQVGIDCVKELSEKGYKIIVTGEMGIGNTTTSSAVASVLLDRKAEDVTGRGAGLTSGALERKIEVIKKSIELHKPDKNDIFDVISKVGGYDIAALTGAFIGGAMYGAAMVIDGFISSVAALCAEKLCPKCSDFMIASHVSKESCTADILKILGKKAPINADMCLGEGTGGMVMLTALDTALCVYNEMSTFDDINVESYKELK
;
A
#
# COMPACT_ATOMS: atom_id res chain seq x y z
N VAL A 1 22.38 -5.02 -10.22
CA VAL A 1 22.52 -5.31 -8.78
C VAL A 1 22.10 -6.75 -8.60
N ASP A 2 22.94 -7.56 -7.99
CA ASP A 2 22.65 -8.97 -7.73
C ASP A 2 21.43 -9.11 -6.82
N GLY A 3 20.54 -10.06 -7.12
CA GLY A 3 19.31 -10.30 -6.37
C GLY A 3 18.12 -9.44 -6.78
N VAL A 4 18.27 -8.48 -7.69
CA VAL A 4 17.15 -7.68 -8.21
C VAL A 4 16.56 -8.36 -9.44
N VAL A 5 15.25 -8.68 -9.36
CA VAL A 5 14.51 -9.25 -10.49
C VAL A 5 14.03 -8.09 -11.39
N ASN A 6 14.48 -8.08 -12.65
CA ASN A 6 14.09 -7.05 -13.61
C ASN A 6 12.75 -7.41 -14.28
N LYS A 7 11.67 -6.77 -13.82
CA LYS A 7 10.31 -6.87 -14.39
C LYS A 7 9.81 -5.49 -14.90
N LYS A 8 10.73 -4.65 -15.35
CA LYS A 8 10.45 -3.28 -15.77
C LYS A 8 9.53 -3.23 -17.01
N ILE A 9 8.41 -2.53 -16.90
CA ILE A 9 7.48 -2.26 -18.01
C ILE A 9 8.02 -1.14 -18.91
N SER A 10 8.53 -0.06 -18.29
CA SER A 10 9.11 1.09 -19.01
C SER A 10 10.13 1.79 -18.11
N TYR A 11 10.89 2.73 -18.67
CA TYR A 11 11.90 3.52 -17.94
C TYR A 11 11.30 4.62 -17.04
N GLY A 12 9.99 4.76 -16.99
CA GLY A 12 9.24 5.70 -16.18
C GLY A 12 7.90 6.01 -16.82
N THR A 13 7.04 6.66 -16.03
CA THR A 13 5.76 7.17 -16.54
C THR A 13 5.96 8.44 -17.36
N LYS A 14 4.95 8.81 -18.11
CA LYS A 14 4.85 10.13 -18.74
C LYS A 14 4.48 11.19 -17.69
N ASN A 15 4.64 12.46 -18.04
CA ASN A 15 4.25 13.56 -17.18
C ASN A 15 2.74 13.76 -17.21
N MET A 16 2.08 13.43 -16.09
CA MET A 16 0.63 13.52 -15.96
C MET A 16 0.04 14.93 -16.12
N LEU A 17 0.87 15.99 -16.10
CA LEU A 17 0.43 17.35 -16.44
C LEU A 17 0.14 17.55 -17.94
N HIS A 18 0.67 16.68 -18.80
CA HIS A 18 0.60 16.85 -20.26
C HIS A 18 -0.10 15.68 -20.94
N GLU A 19 0.14 14.47 -20.47
CA GLU A 19 -0.42 13.24 -21.04
C GLU A 19 -0.68 12.20 -19.94
N LYS A 20 -1.40 11.13 -20.23
CA LYS A 20 -1.62 10.04 -19.27
C LYS A 20 -0.29 9.45 -18.81
N ALA A 21 -0.18 9.09 -17.54
CA ALA A 21 1.03 8.54 -16.95
C ALA A 21 1.54 7.29 -17.70
N MET A 22 0.62 6.46 -18.15
CA MET A 22 0.89 5.25 -18.93
C MET A 22 -0.35 4.84 -19.74
N THR A 23 -0.22 3.84 -20.61
CA THR A 23 -1.39 3.26 -21.27
C THR A 23 -2.19 2.37 -20.31
N TYR A 24 -3.45 2.16 -20.61
CA TYR A 24 -4.33 1.26 -19.84
C TYR A 24 -3.77 -0.17 -19.80
N GLU A 25 -3.23 -0.64 -20.92
CA GLU A 25 -2.63 -1.98 -21.00
C GLU A 25 -1.32 -2.08 -20.20
N GLN A 26 -0.49 -1.03 -20.18
CA GLN A 26 0.69 -0.98 -19.33
C GLN A 26 0.34 -1.03 -17.83
N ALA A 27 -0.76 -0.38 -17.42
CA ALA A 27 -1.24 -0.48 -16.05
C ALA A 27 -1.64 -1.92 -15.68
N LYS A 28 -2.34 -2.63 -16.56
CA LYS A 28 -2.68 -4.05 -16.38
C LYS A 28 -1.43 -4.93 -16.33
N GLU A 29 -0.49 -4.73 -17.24
CA GLU A 29 0.76 -5.47 -17.29
C GLU A 29 1.56 -5.28 -15.98
N ALA A 30 1.63 -4.06 -15.46
CA ALA A 30 2.30 -3.78 -14.19
C ALA A 30 1.60 -4.46 -12.99
N VAL A 31 0.26 -4.49 -12.95
CA VAL A 31 -0.48 -5.26 -11.94
C VAL A 31 -0.16 -6.75 -12.08
N GLN A 32 -0.12 -7.29 -13.31
CA GLN A 32 0.21 -8.70 -13.52
C GLN A 32 1.62 -9.04 -13.01
N VAL A 33 2.59 -8.14 -13.21
CA VAL A 33 3.96 -8.32 -12.66
C VAL A 33 3.93 -8.50 -11.14
N GLY A 34 3.13 -7.71 -10.43
CA GLY A 34 2.99 -7.85 -8.98
C GLY A 34 2.40 -9.21 -8.56
N ILE A 35 1.35 -9.66 -9.26
CA ILE A 35 0.73 -10.97 -9.04
C ILE A 35 1.75 -12.09 -9.26
N ASP A 36 2.50 -12.04 -10.36
CA ASP A 36 3.48 -13.07 -10.71
C ASP A 36 4.64 -13.11 -9.71
N CYS A 37 5.10 -11.95 -9.21
CA CYS A 37 6.13 -11.90 -8.17
C CYS A 37 5.67 -12.61 -6.88
N VAL A 38 4.44 -12.38 -6.44
CA VAL A 38 3.91 -13.04 -5.23
C VAL A 38 3.71 -14.53 -5.49
N LYS A 39 3.27 -14.94 -6.68
CA LYS A 39 3.21 -16.35 -7.07
C LYS A 39 4.56 -17.02 -6.91
N GLU A 40 5.61 -16.46 -7.52
CA GLU A 40 6.97 -16.99 -7.46
C GLU A 40 7.48 -17.13 -6.00
N LEU A 41 7.16 -16.15 -5.14
CA LEU A 41 7.51 -16.17 -3.71
C LEU A 41 6.73 -17.24 -2.95
N SER A 42 5.43 -17.36 -3.19
CA SER A 42 4.57 -18.36 -2.55
C SER A 42 4.97 -19.80 -2.92
N GLU A 43 5.36 -20.02 -4.18
CA GLU A 43 5.90 -21.31 -4.66
C GLU A 43 7.23 -21.66 -3.97
N LYS A 44 8.02 -20.68 -3.57
CA LYS A 44 9.23 -20.84 -2.75
C LYS A 44 8.94 -21.04 -1.25
N GLY A 45 7.68 -21.03 -0.84
CA GLY A 45 7.25 -21.28 0.53
C GLY A 45 7.12 -20.04 1.41
N TYR A 46 7.31 -18.82 0.90
CA TYR A 46 7.09 -17.61 1.67
C TYR A 46 5.60 -17.43 1.98
N LYS A 47 5.27 -17.22 3.26
CA LYS A 47 3.91 -17.07 3.76
C LYS A 47 3.57 -15.63 4.15
N ILE A 48 4.58 -14.82 4.43
CA ILE A 48 4.43 -13.41 4.76
C ILE A 48 5.34 -12.62 3.82
N ILE A 49 4.80 -11.61 3.16
CA ILE A 49 5.52 -10.77 2.22
C ILE A 49 5.34 -9.31 2.64
N VAL A 50 6.44 -8.61 2.83
CA VAL A 50 6.44 -7.19 3.16
C VAL A 50 6.52 -6.37 1.88
N THR A 51 5.64 -5.39 1.75
CA THR A 51 5.75 -4.40 0.69
C THR A 51 6.67 -3.27 1.13
N GLY A 52 7.36 -2.66 0.19
CA GLY A 52 8.21 -1.49 0.43
C GLY A 52 8.33 -0.68 -0.84
N GLU A 53 8.67 0.59 -0.69
CA GLU A 53 8.81 1.51 -1.80
C GLU A 53 9.78 2.64 -1.43
N MET A 54 10.56 3.14 -2.39
CA MET A 54 11.63 4.10 -2.14
C MET A 54 11.12 5.52 -1.82
N GLY A 55 9.94 5.94 -2.28
CA GLY A 55 9.33 7.22 -1.96
C GLY A 55 9.78 8.42 -2.80
N ILE A 56 10.67 8.23 -3.78
CA ILE A 56 11.18 9.32 -4.61
C ILE A 56 10.26 9.59 -5.80
N GLY A 57 9.61 10.76 -5.78
CA GLY A 57 8.76 11.24 -6.88
C GLY A 57 7.34 10.68 -6.88
N ASN A 58 7.08 9.56 -6.24
CA ASN A 58 5.83 8.82 -6.30
C ASN A 58 4.80 9.15 -5.20
N THR A 59 5.15 9.92 -4.20
CA THR A 59 4.14 10.46 -3.28
C THR A 59 3.18 11.44 -3.99
N THR A 60 3.57 12.02 -5.13
CA THR A 60 2.70 12.85 -5.96
C THR A 60 1.64 12.00 -6.66
N THR A 61 2.05 10.93 -7.34
CA THR A 61 1.13 10.01 -8.00
C THR A 61 0.24 9.26 -6.99
N SER A 62 0.79 8.86 -5.84
CA SER A 62 0.01 8.27 -4.75
C SER A 62 -1.07 9.22 -4.22
N SER A 63 -0.73 10.50 -4.01
CA SER A 63 -1.72 11.52 -3.60
C SER A 63 -2.78 11.75 -4.67
N ALA A 64 -2.42 11.72 -5.95
CA ALA A 64 -3.37 11.87 -7.05
C ALA A 64 -4.35 10.68 -7.08
N VAL A 65 -3.86 9.45 -7.00
CA VAL A 65 -4.68 8.24 -6.92
C VAL A 65 -5.58 8.28 -5.68
N ALA A 66 -5.03 8.60 -4.50
CA ALA A 66 -5.79 8.71 -3.27
C ALA A 66 -6.90 9.79 -3.35
N SER A 67 -6.61 10.96 -3.93
CA SER A 67 -7.60 12.02 -4.14
C SER A 67 -8.81 11.53 -4.93
N VAL A 68 -8.56 10.82 -6.05
CA VAL A 68 -9.63 10.27 -6.89
C VAL A 68 -10.40 9.16 -6.17
N LEU A 69 -9.71 8.19 -5.57
CA LEU A 69 -10.36 7.02 -4.98
C LEU A 69 -11.12 7.32 -3.68
N LEU A 70 -10.68 8.32 -2.93
CA LEU A 70 -11.33 8.79 -1.70
C LEU A 70 -12.37 9.88 -1.94
N ASP A 71 -12.46 10.40 -3.16
CA ASP A 71 -13.29 11.55 -3.52
C ASP A 71 -12.99 12.77 -2.62
N ARG A 72 -11.70 13.05 -2.43
CA ARG A 72 -11.20 14.15 -1.59
C ARG A 72 -10.37 15.15 -2.39
N LYS A 73 -10.34 16.37 -1.93
CA LYS A 73 -9.49 17.41 -2.52
C LYS A 73 -8.01 17.03 -2.40
N ALA A 74 -7.22 17.43 -3.38
CA ALA A 74 -5.77 17.17 -3.38
C ALA A 74 -5.08 17.70 -2.12
N GLU A 75 -5.54 18.84 -1.57
CA GLU A 75 -5.01 19.44 -0.35
C GLU A 75 -5.14 18.53 0.87
N ASP A 76 -6.23 17.77 0.94
CA ASP A 76 -6.57 16.94 2.11
C ASP A 76 -5.76 15.63 2.15
N VAL A 77 -5.21 15.22 0.99
CA VAL A 77 -4.51 13.93 0.82
C VAL A 77 -3.03 14.06 0.46
N THR A 78 -2.53 15.29 0.30
CA THR A 78 -1.16 15.52 -0.13
C THR A 78 -0.28 15.95 1.05
N GLY A 79 0.71 15.12 1.35
CA GLY A 79 1.73 15.42 2.34
C GLY A 79 3.03 15.94 1.73
N ARG A 80 4.00 16.25 2.62
CA ARG A 80 5.31 16.80 2.25
C ARG A 80 6.26 15.75 1.63
N GLY A 81 5.90 14.47 1.68
CA GLY A 81 6.80 13.40 1.23
C GLY A 81 8.17 13.49 1.93
N ALA A 82 9.24 13.46 1.15
CA ALA A 82 10.63 13.54 1.64
C ALA A 82 11.06 14.91 2.20
N GLY A 83 10.12 15.75 2.65
CA GLY A 83 10.44 17.01 3.33
C GLY A 83 10.36 18.26 2.44
N LEU A 84 9.38 18.34 1.56
CA LEU A 84 9.15 19.51 0.70
C LEU A 84 8.95 20.81 1.50
N THR A 85 9.48 21.91 0.99
CA THR A 85 9.16 23.28 1.45
C THR A 85 7.69 23.59 1.21
N SER A 86 7.13 24.62 1.87
CA SER A 86 5.72 24.99 1.70
C SER A 86 5.39 25.37 0.26
N GLY A 87 6.23 26.13 -0.44
CA GLY A 87 6.02 26.44 -1.85
C GLY A 87 6.14 25.23 -2.79
N ALA A 88 6.96 24.23 -2.45
CA ALA A 88 7.04 22.99 -3.22
C ALA A 88 5.82 22.09 -2.97
N LEU A 89 5.25 22.11 -1.75
CA LEU A 89 4.01 21.43 -1.44
C LEU A 89 2.81 22.04 -2.19
N GLU A 90 2.70 23.38 -2.23
CA GLU A 90 1.66 24.06 -2.99
C GLU A 90 1.73 23.71 -4.48
N ARG A 91 2.95 23.70 -5.05
CA ARG A 91 3.17 23.26 -6.43
C ARG A 91 2.76 21.80 -6.66
N LYS A 92 3.09 20.90 -5.72
CA LYS A 92 2.68 19.48 -5.78
C LYS A 92 1.15 19.34 -5.81
N ILE A 93 0.45 20.06 -4.95
CA ILE A 93 -1.01 20.08 -4.89
C ILE A 93 -1.60 20.59 -6.22
N GLU A 94 -1.05 21.68 -6.76
CA GLU A 94 -1.49 22.25 -8.03
C GLU A 94 -1.27 21.29 -9.21
N VAL A 95 -0.14 20.56 -9.25
CA VAL A 95 0.14 19.51 -10.23
C VAL A 95 -0.94 18.43 -10.17
N ILE A 96 -1.27 17.95 -8.97
CA ILE A 96 -2.29 16.90 -8.78
C ILE A 96 -3.65 17.37 -9.27
N LYS A 97 -4.08 18.59 -8.88
CA LYS A 97 -5.36 19.18 -9.31
C LYS A 97 -5.48 19.25 -10.83
N LYS A 98 -4.48 19.86 -11.47
CA LYS A 98 -4.47 20.02 -12.93
C LYS A 98 -4.48 18.68 -13.65
N SER A 99 -3.75 17.69 -13.13
CA SER A 99 -3.72 16.37 -13.74
C SER A 99 -5.07 15.66 -13.64
N ILE A 100 -5.73 15.73 -12.49
CA ILE A 100 -7.06 15.14 -12.30
C ILE A 100 -8.09 15.86 -13.19
N GLU A 101 -8.04 17.18 -13.27
CA GLU A 101 -8.94 17.98 -14.11
C GLU A 101 -8.74 17.69 -15.61
N LEU A 102 -7.47 17.55 -16.06
CA LEU A 102 -7.12 17.26 -17.43
C LEU A 102 -7.60 15.87 -17.85
N HIS A 103 -7.32 14.85 -17.04
CA HIS A 103 -7.54 13.46 -17.44
C HIS A 103 -8.87 12.88 -16.98
N LYS A 104 -9.55 13.50 -16.02
CA LYS A 104 -10.84 13.06 -15.47
C LYS A 104 -10.89 11.55 -15.24
N PRO A 105 -10.03 11.03 -14.35
CA PRO A 105 -10.00 9.59 -14.08
C PRO A 105 -11.34 9.13 -13.49
N ASP A 106 -11.86 7.99 -13.97
CA ASP A 106 -13.06 7.36 -13.43
C ASP A 106 -12.71 6.59 -12.15
N LYS A 107 -13.19 7.08 -11.01
CA LYS A 107 -12.95 6.43 -9.70
C LYS A 107 -13.49 5.00 -9.57
N ASN A 108 -14.34 4.56 -10.50
CA ASN A 108 -14.88 3.20 -10.52
C ASN A 108 -14.04 2.26 -11.41
N ASP A 109 -13.14 2.79 -12.23
CA ASP A 109 -12.19 2.02 -13.03
C ASP A 109 -10.76 2.28 -12.53
N ILE A 110 -10.26 1.36 -11.73
CA ILE A 110 -8.93 1.48 -11.11
C ILE A 110 -7.81 1.52 -12.13
N PHE A 111 -7.94 0.78 -13.23
CA PHE A 111 -6.93 0.83 -14.31
C PHE A 111 -6.95 2.17 -15.03
N ASP A 112 -8.13 2.80 -15.20
CA ASP A 112 -8.23 4.16 -15.73
C ASP A 112 -7.55 5.17 -14.79
N VAL A 113 -7.78 5.07 -13.48
CA VAL A 113 -7.12 5.93 -12.48
C VAL A 113 -5.61 5.76 -12.53
N ILE A 114 -5.11 4.52 -12.44
CA ILE A 114 -3.66 4.23 -12.43
C ILE A 114 -3.03 4.69 -13.76
N SER A 115 -3.66 4.43 -14.90
CA SER A 115 -3.11 4.80 -16.20
C SER A 115 -3.00 6.31 -16.39
N LYS A 116 -3.90 7.09 -15.80
CA LYS A 116 -3.96 8.54 -15.96
C LYS A 116 -3.05 9.29 -15.00
N VAL A 117 -3.08 8.91 -13.70
CA VAL A 117 -2.41 9.68 -12.63
C VAL A 117 -1.59 8.82 -11.67
N GLY A 118 -1.44 7.54 -11.93
CA GLY A 118 -0.69 6.60 -11.09
C GLY A 118 0.78 6.42 -11.47
N GLY A 119 1.34 5.30 -11.06
CA GLY A 119 2.71 4.87 -11.31
C GLY A 119 2.82 3.36 -11.50
N TYR A 120 3.88 2.89 -12.17
CA TYR A 120 4.14 1.46 -12.35
C TYR A 120 4.38 0.74 -11.02
N ASP A 121 4.96 1.43 -10.04
CA ASP A 121 5.17 1.00 -8.68
C ASP A 121 3.84 0.75 -7.94
N ILE A 122 2.92 1.72 -7.98
CA ILE A 122 1.58 1.59 -7.41
C ILE A 122 0.84 0.43 -8.07
N ALA A 123 0.91 0.31 -9.40
CA ALA A 123 0.28 -0.78 -10.15
C ALA A 123 0.85 -2.15 -9.75
N ALA A 124 2.18 -2.28 -9.69
CA ALA A 124 2.81 -3.53 -9.30
C ALA A 124 2.51 -3.91 -7.83
N LEU A 125 2.54 -2.95 -6.91
CA LEU A 125 2.13 -3.19 -5.52
C LEU A 125 0.65 -3.58 -5.42
N THR A 126 -0.23 -2.96 -6.22
CA THR A 126 -1.64 -3.37 -6.33
C THR A 126 -1.75 -4.85 -6.71
N GLY A 127 -1.00 -5.26 -7.72
CA GLY A 127 -0.92 -6.66 -8.13
C GLY A 127 -0.36 -7.58 -7.04
N ALA A 128 0.64 -7.13 -6.31
CA ALA A 128 1.21 -7.91 -5.21
C ALA A 128 0.17 -8.17 -4.10
N PHE A 129 -0.65 -7.20 -3.73
CA PHE A 129 -1.73 -7.40 -2.76
C PHE A 129 -2.79 -8.38 -3.27
N ILE A 130 -3.18 -8.30 -4.54
CA ILE A 130 -4.09 -9.27 -5.18
C ILE A 130 -3.46 -10.67 -5.17
N GLY A 131 -2.17 -10.77 -5.53
CA GLY A 131 -1.41 -12.01 -5.50
C GLY A 131 -1.39 -12.65 -4.11
N GLY A 132 -1.30 -11.85 -3.04
CA GLY A 132 -1.40 -12.34 -1.66
C GLY A 132 -2.69 -13.13 -1.41
N ALA A 133 -3.82 -12.58 -1.82
CA ALA A 133 -5.11 -13.24 -1.71
C ALA A 133 -5.21 -14.48 -2.62
N MET A 134 -4.68 -14.41 -3.85
CA MET A 134 -4.73 -15.52 -4.80
C MET A 134 -3.89 -16.72 -4.37
N TYR A 135 -2.74 -16.48 -3.74
CA TYR A 135 -1.77 -17.55 -3.40
C TYR A 135 -1.64 -17.82 -1.90
N GLY A 136 -2.49 -17.19 -1.08
CA GLY A 136 -2.55 -17.45 0.36
C GLY A 136 -1.33 -16.94 1.12
N ALA A 137 -0.74 -15.82 0.70
CA ALA A 137 0.32 -15.13 1.40
C ALA A 137 -0.20 -13.89 2.13
N ALA A 138 0.19 -13.71 3.40
CA ALA A 138 -0.11 -12.50 4.15
C ALA A 138 0.77 -11.34 3.64
N MET A 139 0.12 -10.25 3.23
CA MET A 139 0.79 -9.07 2.68
C MET A 139 0.86 -7.96 3.73
N VAL A 140 2.06 -7.53 4.08
CA VAL A 140 2.24 -6.45 5.06
C VAL A 140 2.28 -5.11 4.33
N ILE A 141 1.31 -4.24 4.67
CA ILE A 141 1.24 -2.85 4.20
C ILE A 141 2.29 -2.05 4.96
N ASP A 142 3.22 -1.41 4.25
CA ASP A 142 4.25 -0.54 4.86
C ASP A 142 3.68 0.86 5.16
N GLY A 143 3.93 1.84 4.30
CA GLY A 143 3.55 3.24 4.50
C GLY A 143 2.43 3.70 3.57
N PHE A 144 2.43 5.02 3.28
CA PHE A 144 1.41 5.69 2.50
C PHE A 144 1.24 5.10 1.09
N ILE A 145 2.33 4.98 0.32
CA ILE A 145 2.29 4.49 -1.06
C ILE A 145 1.74 3.06 -1.11
N SER A 146 2.22 2.21 -0.21
CA SER A 146 1.76 0.84 -0.05
C SER A 146 0.26 0.78 0.32
N SER A 147 -0.22 1.65 1.21
CA SER A 147 -1.65 1.70 1.55
C SER A 147 -2.53 2.17 0.40
N VAL A 148 -2.06 3.09 -0.45
CA VAL A 148 -2.77 3.49 -1.68
C VAL A 148 -2.88 2.31 -2.65
N ALA A 149 -1.80 1.55 -2.84
CA ALA A 149 -1.84 0.34 -3.66
C ALA A 149 -2.76 -0.74 -3.08
N ALA A 150 -2.78 -0.91 -1.76
CA ALA A 150 -3.71 -1.81 -1.08
C ALA A 150 -5.18 -1.40 -1.28
N LEU A 151 -5.48 -0.10 -1.27
CA LEU A 151 -6.81 0.43 -1.59
C LEU A 151 -7.20 0.13 -3.04
N CYS A 152 -6.28 0.32 -4.00
CA CYS A 152 -6.50 -0.07 -5.39
C CYS A 152 -6.81 -1.56 -5.52
N ALA A 153 -6.06 -2.41 -4.81
CA ALA A 153 -6.25 -3.85 -4.82
C ALA A 153 -7.63 -4.26 -4.27
N GLU A 154 -8.05 -3.70 -3.14
CA GLU A 154 -9.36 -3.98 -2.56
C GLU A 154 -10.51 -3.55 -3.48
N LYS A 155 -10.34 -2.44 -4.21
CA LYS A 155 -11.34 -2.00 -5.19
C LYS A 155 -11.39 -2.87 -6.45
N LEU A 156 -10.27 -3.45 -6.88
CA LEU A 156 -10.20 -4.40 -8.01
C LEU A 156 -10.65 -5.80 -7.62
N CYS A 157 -10.28 -6.25 -6.43
CA CYS A 157 -10.53 -7.58 -5.92
C CYS A 157 -11.09 -7.48 -4.49
N PRO A 158 -12.41 -7.29 -4.32
CA PRO A 158 -13.04 -7.16 -3.01
C PRO A 158 -12.70 -8.34 -2.09
N LYS A 159 -12.40 -8.05 -0.83
CA LYS A 159 -11.94 -8.97 0.21
C LYS A 159 -10.47 -9.41 0.10
N CYS A 160 -9.69 -8.93 -0.86
CA CYS A 160 -8.26 -9.20 -0.83
C CYS A 160 -7.58 -8.59 0.39
N SER A 161 -8.19 -7.56 1.01
CA SER A 161 -7.74 -6.99 2.27
C SER A 161 -7.73 -8.00 3.43
N ASP A 162 -8.49 -9.10 3.38
CA ASP A 162 -8.44 -10.15 4.41
C ASP A 162 -7.03 -10.78 4.53
N PHE A 163 -6.24 -10.71 3.47
CA PHE A 163 -4.85 -11.16 3.41
C PHE A 163 -3.83 -10.05 3.70
N MET A 164 -4.28 -8.89 4.16
CA MET A 164 -3.41 -7.74 4.44
C MET A 164 -3.25 -7.49 5.94
N ILE A 165 -2.04 -7.12 6.33
CA ILE A 165 -1.69 -6.72 7.71
C ILE A 165 -1.15 -5.29 7.64
N ALA A 166 -1.76 -4.36 8.38
CA ALA A 166 -1.24 -3.01 8.47
C ALA A 166 -0.07 -2.96 9.47
N SER A 167 1.05 -2.34 9.08
CA SER A 167 2.21 -2.21 9.95
C SER A 167 2.09 -1.00 10.88
N HIS A 168 2.05 0.19 10.31
CA HIS A 168 2.05 1.44 11.06
C HIS A 168 1.15 2.50 10.41
N VAL A 169 0.80 3.51 11.20
CA VAL A 169 0.20 4.74 10.67
C VAL A 169 1.34 5.65 10.19
N SER A 170 1.46 5.82 8.87
CA SER A 170 2.43 6.76 8.31
C SER A 170 2.07 8.20 8.67
N LYS A 171 3.08 9.06 8.79
CA LYS A 171 2.90 10.50 9.00
C LYS A 171 2.23 11.22 7.82
N GLU A 172 2.13 10.60 6.66
CA GLU A 172 1.43 11.14 5.49
C GLU A 172 -0.09 11.16 5.70
N SER A 173 -0.74 12.24 5.24
CA SER A 173 -2.02 12.73 5.71
C SER A 173 -3.22 11.78 5.64
N CYS A 174 -3.33 10.90 4.65
CA CYS A 174 -4.54 10.07 4.49
C CYS A 174 -4.36 8.58 4.77
N THR A 175 -3.19 8.16 5.28
CA THR A 175 -2.91 6.73 5.55
C THR A 175 -3.91 6.12 6.53
N ALA A 176 -4.21 6.82 7.63
CA ALA A 176 -5.17 6.35 8.63
C ALA A 176 -6.57 6.13 8.04
N ASP A 177 -7.02 7.03 7.17
CA ASP A 177 -8.33 6.92 6.51
C ASP A 177 -8.38 5.74 5.55
N ILE A 178 -7.30 5.51 4.78
CA ILE A 178 -7.18 4.36 3.88
C ILE A 178 -7.25 3.06 4.69
N LEU A 179 -6.47 2.95 5.75
CA LEU A 179 -6.48 1.77 6.62
C LEU A 179 -7.86 1.51 7.21
N LYS A 180 -8.57 2.56 7.63
CA LYS A 180 -9.96 2.46 8.11
C LYS A 180 -10.91 1.92 7.03
N ILE A 181 -10.78 2.38 5.79
CA ILE A 181 -11.58 1.88 4.65
C ILE A 181 -11.29 0.40 4.39
N LEU A 182 -10.03 -0.01 4.49
CA LEU A 182 -9.61 -1.41 4.38
C LEU A 182 -10.02 -2.28 5.58
N GLY A 183 -10.64 -1.70 6.62
CA GLY A 183 -10.98 -2.42 7.84
C GLY A 183 -9.75 -2.83 8.66
N LYS A 184 -8.62 -2.12 8.49
CA LYS A 184 -7.35 -2.45 9.15
C LYS A 184 -7.02 -1.45 10.25
N LYS A 185 -6.43 -1.98 11.32
CA LYS A 185 -5.88 -1.19 12.42
C LYS A 185 -4.37 -1.43 12.49
N ALA A 186 -3.59 -0.38 12.29
CA ALA A 186 -2.16 -0.47 12.46
C ALA A 186 -1.80 -0.46 13.95
N PRO A 187 -0.99 -1.41 14.44
CA PRO A 187 -0.62 -1.46 15.85
C PRO A 187 0.47 -0.45 16.21
N ILE A 188 1.22 0.06 15.22
CA ILE A 188 2.35 0.95 15.43
C ILE A 188 1.97 2.39 15.05
N ASN A 189 2.19 3.33 15.99
CA ASN A 189 2.07 4.76 15.76
C ASN A 189 3.32 5.44 16.33
N ALA A 190 4.33 5.67 15.47
CA ALA A 190 5.66 6.11 15.84
C ALA A 190 6.22 7.17 14.88
N ASP A 191 5.34 7.97 14.27
CA ASP A 191 5.70 9.04 13.32
C ASP A 191 6.62 8.58 12.17
N MET A 192 6.53 7.31 11.79
CA MET A 192 7.37 6.71 10.75
C MET A 192 7.05 7.31 9.39
N CYS A 193 8.10 7.68 8.65
CA CYS A 193 7.97 8.31 7.32
C CYS A 193 9.12 7.95 6.36
N LEU A 194 9.99 6.98 6.69
CA LEU A 194 11.10 6.58 5.82
C LEU A 194 10.60 5.81 4.59
N GLY A 195 9.64 4.90 4.75
CA GLY A 195 9.24 3.97 3.71
C GLY A 195 10.22 2.79 3.59
N GLU A 196 10.48 2.35 2.35
CA GLU A 196 11.44 1.29 2.01
C GLU A 196 11.18 -0.06 2.70
N GLY A 197 9.94 -0.31 3.16
CA GLY A 197 9.56 -1.51 3.90
C GLY A 197 9.93 -1.49 5.37
N THR A 198 10.45 -0.37 5.91
CA THR A 198 10.90 -0.30 7.31
C THR A 198 9.77 -0.52 8.32
N GLY A 199 8.57 0.02 8.07
CA GLY A 199 7.41 -0.23 8.91
C GLY A 199 7.00 -1.69 8.90
N GLY A 200 7.04 -2.32 7.73
CA GLY A 200 6.79 -3.74 7.57
C GLY A 200 7.80 -4.61 8.33
N MET A 201 9.09 -4.26 8.30
CA MET A 201 10.13 -4.99 9.06
C MET A 201 9.90 -4.91 10.58
N VAL A 202 9.53 -3.73 11.10
CA VAL A 202 9.16 -3.59 12.52
C VAL A 202 7.92 -4.43 12.84
N MET A 203 6.94 -4.50 11.92
CA MET A 203 5.76 -5.33 12.09
C MET A 203 6.08 -6.82 12.12
N LEU A 204 7.04 -7.31 11.31
CA LEU A 204 7.48 -8.72 11.39
C LEU A 204 7.99 -9.09 12.77
N THR A 205 8.78 -8.23 13.41
CA THR A 205 9.24 -8.45 14.79
C THR A 205 8.08 -8.53 15.78
N ALA A 206 7.07 -7.67 15.62
CA ALA A 206 5.87 -7.72 16.44
C ALA A 206 5.05 -9.00 16.21
N LEU A 207 4.95 -9.46 14.96
CA LEU A 207 4.28 -10.72 14.61
C LEU A 207 5.00 -11.94 15.19
N ASP A 208 6.32 -12.00 15.10
CA ASP A 208 7.11 -13.08 15.69
C ASP A 208 6.90 -13.15 17.20
N THR A 209 6.91 -12.00 17.89
CA THR A 209 6.63 -11.93 19.32
C THR A 209 5.20 -12.41 19.63
N ALA A 210 4.21 -11.98 18.87
CA ALA A 210 2.83 -12.39 19.06
C ALA A 210 2.62 -13.89 18.82
N LEU A 211 3.29 -14.45 17.81
CA LEU A 211 3.24 -15.89 17.53
C LEU A 211 3.94 -16.71 18.62
N CYS A 212 5.04 -16.24 19.17
CA CYS A 212 5.71 -16.88 20.31
C CYS A 212 4.76 -16.94 21.52
N VAL A 213 4.12 -15.82 21.89
CA VAL A 213 3.12 -15.79 22.97
C VAL A 213 1.97 -16.75 22.67
N TYR A 214 1.43 -16.73 21.45
CA TYR A 214 0.30 -17.58 21.07
C TYR A 214 0.62 -19.08 21.15
N ASN A 215 1.83 -19.48 20.74
CA ASN A 215 2.21 -20.89 20.68
C ASN A 215 2.79 -21.45 22.00
N GLU A 216 3.42 -20.62 22.82
CA GLU A 216 4.23 -21.08 23.96
C GLU A 216 3.62 -20.70 25.33
N MET A 217 2.68 -19.75 25.35
CA MET A 217 2.03 -19.38 26.61
C MET A 217 1.03 -20.45 27.05
N SER A 218 1.14 -20.91 28.30
CA SER A 218 0.20 -21.88 28.88
C SER A 218 -1.21 -21.28 28.97
N THR A 219 -2.21 -22.09 28.68
CA THR A 219 -3.61 -21.74 28.93
C THR A 219 -3.98 -21.91 30.37
N PHE A 220 -5.14 -21.38 30.83
CA PHE A 220 -5.65 -21.60 32.16
C PHE A 220 -5.83 -23.10 32.50
N ASP A 221 -6.25 -23.86 31.47
CA ASP A 221 -6.43 -25.33 31.62
C ASP A 221 -5.09 -26.06 31.83
N ASP A 222 -4.04 -25.63 31.13
CA ASP A 222 -2.69 -26.21 31.23
C ASP A 222 -2.10 -26.06 32.66
N ILE A 223 -2.45 -24.96 33.32
CA ILE A 223 -1.95 -24.65 34.69
C ILE A 223 -2.99 -24.88 35.79
N ASN A 224 -4.13 -25.49 35.47
CA ASN A 224 -5.24 -25.79 36.40
C ASN A 224 -5.76 -24.55 37.18
N VAL A 225 -5.88 -23.41 36.49
CA VAL A 225 -6.44 -22.17 37.05
C VAL A 225 -7.80 -21.89 36.40
N GLU A 226 -8.79 -21.49 37.16
CA GLU A 226 -10.09 -21.07 36.62
C GLU A 226 -9.95 -19.86 35.71
N SER A 227 -10.59 -19.93 34.53
CA SER A 227 -10.68 -18.80 33.58
C SER A 227 -11.40 -17.61 34.23
N TYR A 228 -11.03 -16.39 33.80
CA TYR A 228 -11.72 -15.18 34.23
C TYR A 228 -13.22 -15.25 33.91
N LYS A 229 -14.04 -14.91 34.88
CA LYS A 229 -15.46 -14.66 34.72
C LYS A 229 -15.68 -13.14 34.64
N GLU A 230 -16.47 -12.65 33.70
CA GLU A 230 -16.85 -11.24 33.71
C GLU A 230 -17.53 -10.89 35.02
N LEU A 231 -16.97 -9.91 35.71
CA LEU A 231 -17.61 -9.32 36.88
C LEU A 231 -18.82 -8.51 36.39
N LYS A 232 -20.02 -8.92 36.78
CA LYS A 232 -21.26 -8.19 36.50
C LYS A 232 -21.38 -6.95 37.35
#